data_34fbba300569c2fab5bb4206c627fda2
#
_entry.id   34fbba300569c2fab5bb4206c627fda2
#
_cell.length_a   1.000
_cell.length_b   1.000
_cell.length_c   1.000
_cell.angle_alpha   90.00
_cell.angle_beta   90.00
_cell.angle_gamma   90.00
#
_symmetry.space_group_name_H-M   'P 1'
#
loop_
_entity.id
_entity.type
_entity.pdbx_description
1 polymer ?
#
loop_
_entity_poly.entity_id
_entity_poly.type
_entity_poly.pdbx_seq_one_letter_code
_entity_poly.pdbx_strand_id
1 'polypeptide(L)'
;MSRNEGGCLCGRVRYATLAMPDRVTVCHCRFCQRATGSAYMVEPIFGKGDFTLLEGSPRTFDQVSAGSGKTVHIHFCGDCGTKLWLSFERFPDAVGIYAGTFDDPCWFPIDPASSKHIFLGVARTDTVIPAGLPTFVEHATTNDGTARQATVFEAHHKIGQ
;
A
#
# COMPACT_ATOMS: atom_id res chain seq x y z
N MET A 1 7.64 9.93 19.77
CA MET A 1 7.45 8.96 18.69
C MET A 1 6.14 8.23 18.96
N SER A 2 5.18 8.31 18.07
CA SER A 2 3.90 7.59 18.23
C SER A 2 4.09 6.15 17.74
N ARG A 3 3.97 5.20 18.64
CA ARG A 3 3.88 3.79 18.30
C ARG A 3 2.44 3.47 17.91
N ASN A 4 2.25 2.95 16.70
CA ASN A 4 0.96 2.51 16.21
C ASN A 4 1.01 1.01 15.92
N GLU A 5 0.03 0.29 16.40
CA GLU A 5 -0.02 -1.16 16.32
C GLU A 5 -1.08 -1.63 15.33
N GLY A 6 -0.92 -2.85 14.90
CA GLY A 6 -1.87 -3.55 14.04
C GLY A 6 -1.65 -5.06 14.09
N GLY A 7 -2.49 -5.78 13.40
CA GLY A 7 -2.39 -7.23 13.37
C GLY A 7 -3.46 -7.92 12.53
N CYS A 8 -3.48 -9.24 12.62
CA CYS A 8 -4.40 -10.07 11.90
C CYS A 8 -5.75 -10.25 12.64
N LEU A 9 -6.76 -10.71 11.92
CA LEU A 9 -8.12 -10.93 12.46
C LEU A 9 -8.15 -11.83 13.71
N CYS A 10 -7.31 -12.87 13.76
CA CYS A 10 -7.27 -13.78 14.90
C CYS A 10 -6.35 -13.32 16.05
N GLY A 11 -5.64 -12.20 15.88
CA GLY A 11 -4.74 -11.62 16.88
C GLY A 11 -3.40 -12.32 17.06
N ARG A 12 -3.12 -13.42 16.35
CA ARG A 12 -1.87 -14.18 16.51
C ARG A 12 -0.63 -13.54 15.89
N VAL A 13 -0.81 -12.63 14.95
CA VAL A 13 0.27 -11.84 14.37
C VAL A 13 0.03 -10.39 14.70
N ARG A 14 1.00 -9.78 15.40
CA ARG A 14 0.97 -8.38 15.79
C ARG A 14 2.22 -7.66 15.32
N TYR A 15 2.08 -6.42 14.91
CA TYR A 15 3.19 -5.56 14.50
C TYR A 15 3.02 -4.15 15.06
N ALA A 16 4.09 -3.36 15.02
CA ALA A 16 4.06 -1.93 15.31
C ALA A 16 4.87 -1.13 14.29
N THR A 17 4.47 0.13 14.11
CA THR A 17 5.27 1.15 13.43
C THR A 17 5.66 2.25 14.43
N LEU A 18 6.86 2.81 14.24
CA LEU A 18 7.48 3.76 15.20
C LEU A 18 7.53 5.20 14.68
N ALA A 19 7.05 5.43 13.46
CA ALA A 19 7.04 6.74 12.79
C ALA A 19 5.74 6.95 12.02
N MET A 20 5.53 8.16 11.52
CA MET A 20 4.54 8.42 10.47
C MET A 20 4.97 7.71 9.17
N PRO A 21 4.05 7.30 8.30
CA PRO A 21 4.44 6.75 7.01
C PRO A 21 5.19 7.81 6.19
N ASP A 22 6.25 7.38 5.49
CA ASP A 22 7.00 8.23 4.57
C ASP A 22 6.11 8.73 3.42
N ARG A 23 5.16 7.91 3.04
CA ARG A 23 4.12 8.21 2.06
C ARG A 23 2.95 7.25 2.17
N VAL A 24 1.80 7.63 1.63
CA VAL A 24 0.64 6.74 1.48
C VAL A 24 0.36 6.55 -0.02
N THR A 25 0.37 5.31 -0.46
CA THR A 25 0.04 4.96 -1.84
C THR A 25 -1.33 4.30 -1.91
N VAL A 26 -2.23 4.87 -2.70
CA VAL A 26 -3.50 4.21 -3.05
C VAL A 26 -3.29 3.52 -4.40
N CYS A 27 -3.10 2.21 -4.35
CA CYS A 27 -2.69 1.42 -5.52
C CYS A 27 -3.88 0.70 -6.14
N HIS A 28 -4.17 1.00 -7.41
CA HIS A 28 -5.27 0.42 -8.19
C HIS A 28 -4.82 -0.74 -9.12
N CYS A 29 -3.56 -1.20 -9.03
CA CYS A 29 -3.07 -2.24 -9.93
C CYS A 29 -3.80 -3.58 -9.71
N ARG A 30 -3.76 -4.46 -10.73
CA ARG A 30 -4.44 -5.76 -10.66
C ARG A 30 -3.90 -6.67 -9.57
N PHE A 31 -2.61 -6.53 -9.21
CA PHE A 31 -2.04 -7.21 -8.05
C PHE A 31 -2.74 -6.78 -6.76
N CYS A 32 -2.82 -5.47 -6.49
CA CYS A 32 -3.46 -4.94 -5.27
C CYS A 32 -4.95 -5.28 -5.21
N GLN A 33 -5.67 -5.20 -6.32
CA GLN A 33 -7.08 -5.61 -6.39
C GLN A 33 -7.25 -7.08 -6.00
N ARG A 34 -6.41 -7.99 -6.54
CA ARG A 34 -6.47 -9.42 -6.21
C ARG A 34 -5.99 -9.71 -4.79
N ALA A 35 -4.93 -9.05 -4.34
CA ALA A 35 -4.39 -9.27 -3.01
C ALA A 35 -5.34 -8.83 -1.89
N THR A 36 -6.14 -7.79 -2.13
CA THR A 36 -7.10 -7.28 -1.14
C THR A 36 -8.52 -7.83 -1.32
N GLY A 37 -8.88 -8.28 -2.54
CA GLY A 37 -10.28 -8.53 -2.91
C GLY A 37 -11.11 -7.25 -3.02
N SER A 38 -10.47 -6.08 -3.16
CA SER A 38 -11.07 -4.75 -3.20
C SER A 38 -10.75 -4.03 -4.51
N ALA A 39 -11.29 -2.83 -4.69
CA ALA A 39 -11.02 -1.98 -5.87
C ALA A 39 -9.58 -1.44 -5.86
N TYR A 40 -8.94 -1.30 -4.70
CA TYR A 40 -7.58 -0.79 -4.51
C TYR A 40 -7.04 -1.18 -3.14
N MET A 41 -5.76 -0.95 -2.93
CA MET A 41 -5.09 -1.06 -1.64
C MET A 41 -4.68 0.33 -1.16
N VAL A 42 -5.00 0.67 0.09
CA VAL A 42 -4.40 1.80 0.79
C VAL A 42 -3.15 1.28 1.49
N GLU A 43 -2.01 1.78 1.07
CA GLU A 43 -0.69 1.27 1.43
C GLU A 43 0.17 2.40 2.02
N PRO A 44 0.14 2.63 3.35
CA PRO A 44 1.13 3.44 4.03
C PRO A 44 2.49 2.73 3.97
N ILE A 45 3.51 3.47 3.53
CA ILE A 45 4.89 2.99 3.34
C ILE A 45 5.77 3.53 4.45
N PHE A 46 6.54 2.65 5.05
CA PHE A 46 7.49 2.96 6.13
C PHE A 46 8.89 2.52 5.74
N GLY A 47 9.89 3.16 6.32
CA GLY A 47 11.23 2.60 6.36
C GLY A 47 11.24 1.29 7.15
N LYS A 48 12.04 0.33 6.71
CA LYS A 48 12.16 -0.99 7.36
C LYS A 48 12.56 -0.88 8.84
N GLY A 49 13.34 0.15 9.21
CA GLY A 49 13.75 0.42 10.59
C GLY A 49 12.61 0.89 11.51
N ASP A 50 11.51 1.38 10.92
CA ASP A 50 10.34 1.85 11.66
C ASP A 50 9.25 0.77 11.81
N PHE A 51 9.49 -0.42 11.30
CA PHE A 51 8.59 -1.57 11.40
C PHE A 51 9.13 -2.63 12.35
N THR A 52 8.28 -3.16 13.23
CA THR A 52 8.64 -4.23 14.16
C THR A 52 7.52 -5.28 14.22
N LEU A 53 7.87 -6.54 14.01
CA LEU A 53 7.02 -7.67 14.32
C LEU A 53 7.03 -7.87 15.85
N LEU A 54 5.87 -7.82 16.50
CA LEU A 54 5.72 -7.96 17.94
C LEU A 54 5.44 -9.40 18.35
N GLU A 55 4.53 -10.06 17.62
CA GLU A 55 4.06 -11.41 17.95
C GLU A 55 3.78 -12.21 16.68
N GLY A 56 3.94 -13.53 16.80
CA GLY A 56 3.57 -14.50 15.77
C GLY A 56 4.64 -14.75 14.71
N SER A 57 4.29 -15.63 13.78
CA SER A 57 5.14 -16.05 12.66
C SER A 57 4.33 -16.00 11.37
N PRO A 58 4.30 -14.86 10.68
CA PRO A 58 3.58 -14.75 9.41
C PRO A 58 4.21 -15.64 8.35
N ARG A 59 3.38 -16.12 7.44
CA ARG A 59 3.83 -16.76 6.20
C ARG A 59 4.08 -15.73 5.13
N THR A 60 4.87 -16.11 4.13
CA THR A 60 5.18 -15.26 2.98
C THR A 60 4.75 -15.96 1.68
N PHE A 61 4.14 -15.19 0.78
CA PHE A 61 3.90 -15.60 -0.60
C PHE A 61 4.63 -14.63 -1.52
N ASP A 62 5.42 -15.19 -2.43
CA ASP A 62 6.23 -14.43 -3.39
C ASP A 62 5.52 -14.29 -4.73
N GLN A 63 5.36 -13.05 -5.19
CA GLN A 63 4.78 -12.72 -6.48
C GLN A 63 5.75 -11.90 -7.31
N VAL A 64 6.09 -12.38 -8.49
CA VAL A 64 6.85 -11.58 -9.46
C VAL A 64 5.92 -10.54 -10.10
N SER A 65 6.29 -9.27 -9.99
CA SER A 65 5.56 -8.17 -10.61
C SER A 65 5.70 -8.20 -12.13
N ALA A 66 4.59 -8.26 -12.84
CA ALA A 66 4.58 -8.25 -14.31
C ALA A 66 5.17 -6.96 -14.90
N GLY A 67 5.06 -5.83 -14.18
CA GLY A 67 5.55 -4.54 -14.65
C GLY A 67 7.05 -4.33 -14.45
N SER A 68 7.61 -4.78 -13.33
CA SER A 68 9.02 -4.56 -12.99
C SER A 68 9.90 -5.80 -13.10
N GLY A 69 9.32 -7.00 -13.16
CA GLY A 69 10.06 -8.26 -13.06
C GLY A 69 10.66 -8.55 -11.68
N LYS A 70 10.38 -7.69 -10.69
CA LYS A 70 10.88 -7.81 -9.32
C LYS A 70 9.87 -8.49 -8.41
N THR A 71 10.36 -9.17 -7.40
CA THR A 71 9.51 -9.89 -6.43
C THR A 71 8.87 -8.93 -5.44
N VAL A 72 7.58 -9.15 -5.18
CA VAL A 72 6.83 -8.58 -4.05
C VAL A 72 6.51 -9.71 -3.09
N HIS A 73 6.91 -9.57 -1.84
CA HIS A 73 6.67 -10.52 -0.78
C HIS A 73 5.43 -10.12 0.00
N ILE A 74 4.40 -10.96 -0.01
CA ILE A 74 3.15 -10.76 0.73
C ILE A 74 3.27 -11.50 2.06
N HIS A 75 3.28 -10.78 3.17
CA HIS A 75 3.30 -11.34 4.51
C HIS A 75 1.88 -11.43 5.07
N PHE A 76 1.49 -12.62 5.52
CA PHE A 76 0.12 -12.90 5.96
C PHE A 76 0.08 -13.86 7.14
N CYS A 77 -0.99 -13.81 7.91
CA CYS A 77 -1.24 -14.77 8.98
C CYS A 77 -1.59 -16.14 8.38
N GLY A 78 -0.84 -17.18 8.73
CA GLY A 78 -1.09 -18.53 8.24
C GLY A 78 -2.37 -19.18 8.77
N ASP A 79 -2.94 -18.65 9.86
CA ASP A 79 -4.13 -19.22 10.51
C ASP A 79 -5.43 -18.59 9.99
N CYS A 80 -5.50 -17.26 9.84
CA CYS A 80 -6.72 -16.57 9.42
C CYS A 80 -6.62 -15.97 8.02
N GLY A 81 -5.45 -16.03 7.36
CA GLY A 81 -5.24 -15.55 5.99
C GLY A 81 -5.16 -14.03 5.86
N THR A 82 -5.24 -13.26 6.94
CA THR A 82 -5.12 -11.79 6.87
C THR A 82 -3.77 -11.39 6.30
N LYS A 83 -3.75 -10.66 5.20
CA LYS A 83 -2.55 -10.04 4.65
C LYS A 83 -2.22 -8.79 5.48
N LEU A 84 -0.95 -8.63 5.86
CA LEU A 84 -0.53 -7.65 6.84
C LEU A 84 0.38 -6.59 6.23
N TRP A 85 1.44 -7.01 5.53
CA TRP A 85 2.37 -6.09 4.87
C TRP A 85 3.02 -6.70 3.65
N LEU A 86 3.60 -5.82 2.84
CA LEU A 86 4.45 -6.13 1.70
C LEU A 86 5.89 -5.74 2.01
N SER A 87 6.84 -6.51 1.51
CA SER A 87 8.22 -6.09 1.31
C SER A 87 8.61 -6.30 -0.15
N PHE A 88 9.65 -5.61 -0.62
CA PHE A 88 9.89 -5.46 -2.05
C PHE A 88 11.35 -5.70 -2.41
N GLU A 89 11.61 -6.51 -3.43
CA GLU A 89 12.93 -6.59 -4.03
C GLU A 89 13.36 -5.25 -4.67
N ARG A 90 12.40 -4.53 -5.26
CA ARG A 90 12.66 -3.22 -5.89
C ARG A 90 12.99 -2.11 -4.89
N PHE A 91 12.46 -2.19 -3.68
CA PHE A 91 12.60 -1.19 -2.61
C PHE A 91 12.90 -1.93 -1.29
N PRO A 92 14.15 -2.44 -1.12
CA PRO A 92 14.46 -3.37 -0.03
C PRO A 92 14.38 -2.76 1.37
N ASP A 93 14.44 -1.42 1.46
CA ASP A 93 14.34 -0.68 2.72
C ASP A 93 12.92 -0.20 3.04
N ALA A 94 11.92 -0.57 2.23
CA ALA A 94 10.53 -0.18 2.41
C ALA A 94 9.65 -1.35 2.86
N VAL A 95 8.66 -1.03 3.70
CA VAL A 95 7.55 -1.91 4.09
C VAL A 95 6.24 -1.21 3.78
N GLY A 96 5.37 -1.86 2.99
CA GLY A 96 4.03 -1.38 2.67
C GLY A 96 2.99 -2.11 3.50
N ILE A 97 2.24 -1.42 4.34
CA ILE A 97 1.25 -2.04 5.23
C ILE A 97 -0.14 -2.00 4.60
N TYR A 98 -0.92 -3.05 4.77
CA TYR A 98 -2.35 -3.04 4.45
C TYR A 98 -3.06 -2.18 5.50
N ALA A 99 -3.44 -0.95 5.15
CA ALA A 99 -3.92 0.08 6.08
C ALA A 99 -5.03 -0.38 7.03
N GLY A 100 -5.95 -1.22 6.53
CA GLY A 100 -7.06 -1.76 7.34
C GLY A 100 -6.64 -2.73 8.44
N THR A 101 -5.36 -3.11 8.53
CA THR A 101 -4.85 -4.00 9.58
C THR A 101 -4.28 -3.24 10.79
N PHE A 102 -4.21 -1.92 10.77
CA PHE A 102 -3.95 -1.12 11.96
C PHE A 102 -5.15 -1.17 12.92
N ASP A 103 -4.88 -1.12 14.21
CA ASP A 103 -5.92 -1.06 15.25
C ASP A 103 -6.75 0.24 15.14
N ASP A 104 -6.10 1.37 14.81
CA ASP A 104 -6.73 2.60 14.35
C ASP A 104 -6.35 2.85 12.88
N PRO A 105 -7.21 2.54 11.91
CA PRO A 105 -6.89 2.72 10.50
C PRO A 105 -6.88 4.20 10.06
N CYS A 106 -7.29 5.12 10.92
CA CYS A 106 -7.37 6.56 10.64
C CYS A 106 -6.24 7.39 11.27
N TRP A 107 -5.24 6.75 11.89
CA TRP A 107 -4.20 7.46 12.62
C TRP A 107 -3.22 8.26 11.75
N PHE A 108 -3.16 8.00 10.45
CA PHE A 108 -2.37 8.76 9.48
C PHE A 108 -3.27 9.43 8.44
N PRO A 109 -2.92 10.64 7.97
CA PRO A 109 -3.70 11.33 6.95
C PRO A 109 -3.44 10.77 5.54
N ILE A 110 -4.42 10.96 4.65
CA ILE A 110 -4.22 10.87 3.20
C ILE A 110 -4.32 12.30 2.67
N ASP A 111 -3.19 12.91 2.37
CA ASP A 111 -3.08 14.30 1.97
C ASP A 111 -2.20 14.49 0.73
N PRO A 112 -2.28 15.64 0.02
CA PRO A 112 -1.53 15.87 -1.22
C PRO A 112 -0.01 15.87 -1.06
N ALA A 113 0.52 16.19 0.14
CA ALA A 113 1.95 16.31 0.37
C ALA A 113 2.64 14.94 0.48
N SER A 114 1.91 13.96 1.03
CA SER A 114 2.44 12.64 1.35
C SER A 114 1.76 11.48 0.62
N SER A 115 0.66 11.73 -0.10
CA SER A 115 -0.18 10.66 -0.66
C SER A 115 -0.32 10.76 -2.18
N LYS A 116 -0.59 9.64 -2.82
CA LYS A 116 -0.84 9.56 -4.26
C LYS A 116 -1.67 8.33 -4.65
N HIS A 117 -2.34 8.44 -5.78
CA HIS A 117 -2.98 7.31 -6.46
C HIS A 117 -2.10 6.82 -7.62
N ILE A 118 -1.90 5.53 -7.75
CA ILE A 118 -1.15 4.92 -8.85
C ILE A 118 -1.95 3.82 -9.56
N PHE A 119 -1.60 3.57 -10.83
CA PHE A 119 -2.23 2.58 -11.70
C PHE A 119 -3.71 2.87 -12.00
N LEU A 120 -4.06 4.15 -12.24
CA LEU A 120 -5.41 4.54 -12.62
C LEU A 120 -5.84 3.93 -13.96
N GLY A 121 -4.88 3.60 -14.85
CA GLY A 121 -5.18 2.99 -16.15
C GLY A 121 -5.87 1.61 -16.07
N VAL A 122 -5.80 0.95 -14.93
CA VAL A 122 -6.46 -0.35 -14.67
C VAL A 122 -7.37 -0.31 -13.44
N ALA A 123 -7.68 0.89 -12.97
CA ALA A 123 -8.59 1.08 -11.85
C ALA A 123 -10.00 0.56 -12.21
N ARG A 124 -10.68 0.04 -11.19
CA ARG A 124 -12.07 -0.43 -11.37
C ARG A 124 -12.98 0.73 -11.74
N THR A 125 -13.83 0.53 -12.77
CA THR A 125 -14.89 1.48 -13.15
C THR A 125 -15.72 1.88 -11.93
N ASP A 126 -16.22 3.09 -11.94
CA ASP A 126 -16.99 3.71 -10.85
C ASP A 126 -16.19 4.00 -9.56
N THR A 127 -14.89 3.74 -9.51
CA THR A 127 -14.04 4.21 -8.43
C THR A 127 -13.94 5.74 -8.46
N VAL A 128 -14.18 6.38 -7.32
CA VAL A 128 -14.06 7.83 -7.17
C VAL A 128 -12.67 8.18 -6.67
N ILE A 129 -11.98 9.03 -7.40
CA ILE A 129 -10.66 9.57 -7.04
C ILE A 129 -10.89 10.96 -6.41
N PRO A 130 -10.44 11.19 -5.18
CA PRO A 130 -10.58 12.49 -4.53
C PRO A 130 -9.84 13.60 -5.30
N ALA A 131 -10.39 14.81 -5.28
CA ALA A 131 -9.72 15.98 -5.81
C ALA A 131 -8.43 16.31 -5.04
N GLY A 132 -7.47 16.95 -5.70
CA GLY A 132 -6.27 17.51 -5.09
C GLY A 132 -5.11 16.54 -4.86
N LEU A 133 -5.30 15.24 -5.03
CA LEU A 133 -4.23 14.24 -4.86
C LEU A 133 -3.47 13.99 -6.16
N PRO A 134 -2.14 13.83 -6.12
CA PRO A 134 -1.36 13.38 -7.27
C PRO A 134 -1.82 12.00 -7.74
N THR A 135 -2.04 11.86 -9.04
CA THR A 135 -2.48 10.60 -9.68
C THR A 135 -1.59 10.22 -10.83
N PHE A 136 -1.41 8.93 -11.05
CA PHE A 136 -0.59 8.37 -12.13
C PHE A 136 -1.33 7.23 -12.83
N VAL A 137 -1.27 7.21 -14.17
CA VAL A 137 -1.88 6.14 -14.99
C VAL A 137 -1.22 4.79 -14.74
N GLU A 138 0.10 4.81 -14.51
CA GLU A 138 0.93 3.66 -14.13
C GLU A 138 1.57 3.88 -12.75
N HIS A 139 2.75 3.31 -12.49
CA HIS A 139 3.55 3.63 -11.30
C HIS A 139 4.07 5.07 -11.37
N ALA A 140 4.32 5.72 -10.23
CA ALA A 140 4.82 7.09 -10.16
C ALA A 140 6.26 7.25 -10.69
N THR A 141 7.00 6.16 -10.77
CA THR A 141 8.35 6.10 -11.35
C THR A 141 8.45 4.98 -12.39
N THR A 142 9.33 5.14 -13.37
CA THR A 142 9.74 4.08 -14.28
C THR A 142 10.61 3.03 -13.56
N ASN A 143 10.96 1.93 -14.23
CA ASN A 143 11.78 0.87 -13.62
C ASN A 143 13.22 1.31 -13.33
N ASP A 144 13.72 2.33 -14.04
CA ASP A 144 15.02 2.94 -13.78
C ASP A 144 15.00 4.06 -12.72
N GLY A 145 13.82 4.31 -12.11
CA GLY A 145 13.65 5.30 -11.05
C GLY A 145 13.29 6.70 -11.52
N THR A 146 13.14 6.94 -12.84
CA THR A 146 12.74 8.25 -13.38
C THR A 146 11.31 8.60 -12.94
N ALA A 147 11.13 9.79 -12.37
CA ALA A 147 9.81 10.27 -11.94
C ALA A 147 8.90 10.53 -13.15
N ARG A 148 7.64 10.11 -13.05
CA ARG A 148 6.58 10.43 -14.02
C ARG A 148 5.85 11.70 -13.61
N GLN A 149 5.24 12.38 -14.56
CA GLN A 149 4.40 13.53 -14.30
C GLN A 149 3.07 13.10 -13.70
N ALA A 150 2.66 13.71 -12.57
CA ALA A 150 1.37 13.50 -11.96
C ALA A 150 0.27 14.30 -12.67
N THR A 151 -0.94 13.77 -12.67
CA THR A 151 -2.18 14.51 -12.92
C THR A 151 -2.87 14.78 -11.60
N VAL A 152 -3.36 15.99 -11.38
CA VAL A 152 -4.15 16.37 -10.21
C VAL A 152 -5.54 16.80 -10.69
N PHE A 153 -6.59 16.14 -10.24
CA PHE A 153 -7.96 16.52 -10.58
C PHE A 153 -8.42 17.66 -9.66
N GLU A 154 -9.02 18.70 -10.23
CA GLU A 154 -9.58 19.85 -9.49
C GLU A 154 -10.89 19.49 -8.77
N ALA A 155 -11.61 18.50 -9.26
CA ALA A 155 -12.83 17.96 -8.67
C ALA A 155 -12.72 16.44 -8.53
N HIS A 156 -13.63 15.83 -7.76
CA HIS A 156 -13.71 14.37 -7.69
C HIS A 156 -13.87 13.77 -9.10
N HIS A 157 -13.01 12.81 -9.42
CA HIS A 157 -12.99 12.14 -10.71
C HIS A 157 -13.48 10.70 -10.58
N LYS A 158 -14.47 10.33 -11.38
CA LYS A 158 -14.99 8.96 -11.41
C LYS A 158 -14.37 8.19 -12.58
N ILE A 159 -13.75 7.06 -12.32
CA ILE A 159 -13.14 6.21 -13.34
C ILE A 159 -14.19 5.67 -14.29
N GLY A 160 -13.95 5.81 -15.59
CA GLY A 160 -14.83 5.33 -16.66
C GLY A 160 -15.94 6.32 -17.08
N GLN A 161 -15.83 7.57 -16.67
CA GLN A 161 -16.70 8.67 -17.15
C GLN A 161 -15.91 9.66 -18.00
#